data_cc4e59c2db78ba592ca4722ffd6c6fd4
#
_entry.id   cc4e59c2db78ba592ca4722ffd6c6fd4
#
_cell.length_a   1.000
_cell.length_b   1.000
_cell.length_c   1.000
_cell.angle_alpha   90.00
_cell.angle_beta   90.00
_cell.angle_gamma   90.00
#
_symmetry.space_group_name_H-M   'P 1'
#
loop_
_entity.id
_entity.type
_entity.pdbx_description
1 polymer ?
#
loop_
_entity_poly.entity_id
_entity_poly.type
_entity_poly.pdbx_seq_one_letter_code
_entity_poly.pdbx_strand_id
1 'polypeptide(L)'
;LKEYPAYANTIQNAHADLTLRALETGEPYPIKMGFYAGNNLMACTSAEPKRWHDAMVKNLEWCFGIDVWMTPTIQATCEIFLPLSSTVEHDTVVYTHYGASPIMAGAVNKSITVGDCKGDCEIFYELGLRCMPINFEKYKDYYDFLADYRLNYKQSFEELREEVVHQKTEM
;
A
#
# COMPACT_ATOMS: atom_id res chain seq x y z
N LEU A 1 -14.27 9.89 -16.02
CA LEU A 1 -13.03 10.27 -16.75
C LEU A 1 -13.29 10.92 -18.11
N LYS A 2 -14.57 11.08 -18.56
CA LYS A 2 -14.88 11.79 -19.82
C LYS A 2 -14.38 13.25 -19.84
N GLU A 3 -14.31 13.88 -18.68
CA GLU A 3 -13.81 15.25 -18.50
C GLU A 3 -12.27 15.36 -18.61
N TYR A 4 -11.57 14.25 -18.46
CA TYR A 4 -10.10 14.17 -18.46
C TYR A 4 -9.61 13.01 -19.35
N PRO A 5 -9.79 13.10 -20.68
CA PRO A 5 -9.52 11.99 -21.59
C PRO A 5 -8.03 11.60 -21.67
N ALA A 6 -7.14 12.57 -21.55
CA ALA A 6 -5.70 12.29 -21.53
C ALA A 6 -5.31 11.49 -20.27
N TYR A 7 -5.89 11.83 -19.12
CA TYR A 7 -5.68 11.12 -17.88
C TYR A 7 -6.19 9.68 -17.94
N ALA A 8 -7.39 9.48 -18.50
CA ALA A 8 -7.98 8.15 -18.65
C ALA A 8 -7.12 7.19 -19.49
N ASN A 9 -6.37 7.72 -20.45
CA ASN A 9 -5.54 6.93 -21.36
C ASN A 9 -4.13 6.64 -20.80
N THR A 10 -3.67 7.41 -19.83
CA THR A 10 -2.29 7.34 -19.33
C THR A 10 -2.17 6.81 -17.91
N ILE A 11 -3.21 6.96 -17.09
CA ILE A 11 -3.17 6.65 -15.66
C ILE A 11 -4.40 5.80 -15.30
N GLN A 12 -4.15 4.66 -14.66
CA GLN A 12 -5.21 3.73 -14.25
C GLN A 12 -5.87 4.08 -12.91
N ASN A 13 -5.51 5.22 -12.30
CA ASN A 13 -6.01 5.67 -11.02
C ASN A 13 -7.16 6.66 -11.18
N ALA A 14 -7.95 6.85 -10.13
CA ALA A 14 -8.96 7.91 -10.11
C ALA A 14 -8.31 9.29 -10.12
N HIS A 15 -8.90 10.22 -10.86
CA HIS A 15 -8.41 11.61 -10.89
C HIS A 15 -8.70 12.30 -9.56
N ALA A 16 -7.73 13.02 -9.02
CA ALA A 16 -7.85 13.64 -7.69
C ALA A 16 -9.05 14.58 -7.56
N ASP A 17 -9.30 15.47 -8.54
CA ASP A 17 -10.44 16.40 -8.51
C ASP A 17 -11.78 15.67 -8.58
N LEU A 18 -11.86 14.57 -9.34
CA LEU A 18 -13.08 13.78 -9.40
C LEU A 18 -13.33 13.03 -8.09
N THR A 19 -12.26 12.56 -7.44
CA THR A 19 -12.34 11.91 -6.13
C THR A 19 -12.78 12.92 -5.06
N LEU A 20 -12.21 14.13 -5.06
CA LEU A 20 -12.60 15.19 -4.15
C LEU A 20 -14.07 15.60 -4.35
N ARG A 21 -14.49 15.77 -5.60
CA ARG A 21 -15.89 16.05 -5.93
C ARG A 21 -16.83 14.95 -5.47
N ALA A 22 -16.46 13.68 -5.65
CA ALA A 22 -17.26 12.54 -5.17
C ALA A 22 -17.34 12.51 -3.65
N LEU A 23 -16.26 12.83 -2.94
CA LEU A 23 -16.28 13.02 -1.49
C LEU A 23 -17.24 14.12 -1.06
N GLU A 24 -17.25 15.27 -1.74
CA GLU A 24 -18.08 16.41 -1.37
C GLU A 24 -19.57 16.23 -1.69
N THR A 25 -19.88 15.59 -2.83
CA THR A 25 -21.24 15.55 -3.38
C THR A 25 -21.92 14.18 -3.25
N GLY A 26 -21.16 13.13 -3.06
CA GLY A 26 -21.64 11.75 -3.13
C GLY A 26 -21.89 11.25 -4.57
N GLU A 27 -21.54 12.03 -5.59
CA GLU A 27 -21.74 11.67 -6.98
C GLU A 27 -20.42 11.30 -7.68
N PRO A 28 -20.40 10.23 -8.50
CA PRO A 28 -21.50 9.32 -8.92
C PRO A 28 -21.88 8.26 -7.88
N TYR A 29 -21.13 8.15 -6.79
CA TYR A 29 -21.40 7.30 -5.62
C TYR A 29 -20.70 7.87 -4.38
N PRO A 30 -21.28 7.70 -3.18
CA PRO A 30 -20.65 8.19 -1.96
C PRO A 30 -19.42 7.35 -1.60
N ILE A 31 -18.31 8.03 -1.30
CA ILE A 31 -17.11 7.41 -0.75
C ILE A 31 -17.28 7.38 0.77
N LYS A 32 -17.27 6.17 1.35
CA LYS A 32 -17.56 5.96 2.77
C LYS A 32 -16.34 5.70 3.62
N MET A 33 -15.28 5.17 3.01
CA MET A 33 -14.06 4.80 3.71
C MET A 33 -12.84 5.31 2.96
N GLY A 34 -11.90 5.88 3.72
CA GLY A 34 -10.58 6.31 3.25
C GLY A 34 -9.49 5.38 3.79
N PHE A 35 -8.52 5.06 2.94
CA PHE A 35 -7.34 4.31 3.31
C PHE A 35 -6.08 4.97 2.74
N TYR A 36 -5.15 5.34 3.62
CA TYR A 36 -3.87 5.91 3.23
C TYR A 36 -2.74 4.90 3.46
N ALA A 37 -1.95 4.65 2.43
CA ALA A 37 -0.76 3.82 2.52
C ALA A 37 0.43 4.61 1.98
N GLY A 38 1.37 5.00 2.85
CA GLY A 38 2.57 5.73 2.47
C GLY A 38 2.29 7.07 1.77
N ASN A 39 1.28 7.81 2.21
CA ASN A 39 0.84 9.03 1.55
C ASN A 39 0.57 10.17 2.55
N ASN A 40 1.05 11.36 2.22
CA ASN A 40 0.75 12.58 2.96
C ASN A 40 -0.01 13.57 2.04
N LEU A 41 -1.24 13.20 1.70
CA LEU A 41 -2.07 13.91 0.73
C LEU A 41 -2.14 15.42 0.97
N MET A 42 -2.46 15.83 2.20
CA MET A 42 -2.67 17.25 2.50
C MET A 42 -1.38 18.08 2.48
N ALA A 43 -0.23 17.50 2.85
CA ALA A 43 1.02 18.23 2.93
C ALA A 43 1.87 18.17 1.65
N CYS A 44 1.72 17.08 0.83
CA CYS A 44 2.62 16.84 -0.28
C CYS A 44 1.97 16.79 -1.66
N THR A 45 0.71 16.37 -1.76
CA THR A 45 0.10 16.04 -3.07
C THR A 45 -1.13 16.86 -3.41
N SER A 46 -1.77 17.50 -2.45
CA SER A 46 -2.99 18.27 -2.69
C SER A 46 -2.71 19.76 -2.91
N ALA A 47 -3.31 20.33 -3.94
CA ALA A 47 -3.34 21.78 -4.15
C ALA A 47 -4.33 22.48 -3.21
N GLU A 48 -5.30 21.78 -2.64
CA GLU A 48 -6.37 22.31 -1.79
C GLU A 48 -6.50 21.51 -0.48
N PRO A 49 -5.49 21.54 0.40
CA PRO A 49 -5.43 20.66 1.57
C PRO A 49 -6.62 20.87 2.52
N LYS A 50 -7.07 22.09 2.72
CA LYS A 50 -8.22 22.39 3.58
C LYS A 50 -9.52 21.81 3.01
N ARG A 51 -9.72 21.88 1.71
CA ARG A 51 -10.91 21.33 1.05
C ARG A 51 -10.96 19.80 1.16
N TRP A 52 -9.80 19.15 0.97
CA TRP A 52 -9.67 17.71 1.21
C TRP A 52 -9.98 17.33 2.66
N HIS A 53 -9.38 18.02 3.61
CA HIS A 53 -9.62 17.78 5.03
C HIS A 53 -11.12 17.88 5.35
N ASP A 54 -11.77 18.99 4.97
CA ASP A 54 -13.17 19.24 5.29
C ASP A 54 -14.10 18.21 4.65
N ALA A 55 -13.82 17.81 3.40
CA ALA A 55 -14.59 16.78 2.69
C ALA A 55 -14.44 15.40 3.34
N MET A 56 -13.23 15.04 3.76
CA MET A 56 -12.95 13.75 4.40
C MET A 56 -13.57 13.64 5.77
N VAL A 57 -13.32 14.59 6.64
CA VAL A 57 -13.83 14.59 8.02
C VAL A 57 -15.37 14.64 8.05
N LYS A 58 -15.99 15.31 7.06
CA LYS A 58 -17.44 15.41 7.00
C LYS A 58 -18.13 14.17 6.43
N ASN A 59 -17.53 13.54 5.41
CA ASN A 59 -18.28 12.59 4.55
C ASN A 59 -17.76 11.15 4.60
N LEU A 60 -16.55 10.91 5.12
CA LEU A 60 -16.10 9.55 5.40
C LEU A 60 -16.69 9.04 6.71
N GLU A 61 -17.13 7.81 6.71
CA GLU A 61 -17.58 7.10 7.93
C GLU A 61 -16.36 6.57 8.71
N TRP A 62 -15.32 6.18 7.99
CA TRP A 62 -14.06 5.67 8.54
C TRP A 62 -12.89 6.07 7.69
N CYS A 63 -11.79 6.45 8.34
CA CYS A 63 -10.51 6.69 7.68
C CYS A 63 -9.40 6.03 8.49
N PHE A 64 -8.50 5.31 7.81
CA PHE A 64 -7.35 4.71 8.45
C PHE A 64 -6.11 4.84 7.58
N GLY A 65 -4.96 4.88 8.23
CA GLY A 65 -3.68 5.09 7.59
C GLY A 65 -2.64 4.08 8.01
N ILE A 66 -1.80 3.70 7.05
CA ILE A 66 -0.57 2.93 7.26
C ILE A 66 0.60 3.80 6.80
N ASP A 67 1.54 4.04 7.69
CA ASP A 67 2.77 4.75 7.34
C ASP A 67 3.85 4.43 8.38
N VAL A 68 5.11 4.64 8.02
CA VAL A 68 6.23 4.60 8.96
C VAL A 68 6.15 5.79 9.93
N TRP A 69 5.54 6.89 9.48
CA TRP A 69 5.38 8.12 10.25
C TRP A 69 3.92 8.49 10.45
N MET A 70 3.61 9.05 11.61
CA MET A 70 2.33 9.71 11.84
C MET A 70 2.31 11.04 11.05
N THR A 71 1.91 10.96 9.78
CA THR A 71 1.87 12.14 8.90
C THR A 71 0.78 13.12 9.32
N PRO A 72 0.92 14.43 9.00
CA PRO A 72 -0.15 15.41 9.24
C PRO A 72 -1.51 15.02 8.66
N THR A 73 -1.53 14.38 7.49
CA THR A 73 -2.78 13.86 6.90
C THR A 73 -3.41 12.80 7.78
N ILE A 74 -2.66 11.78 8.19
CA ILE A 74 -3.15 10.70 9.06
C ILE A 74 -3.63 11.27 10.39
N GLN A 75 -2.82 12.14 11.01
CA GLN A 75 -3.17 12.76 12.30
C GLN A 75 -4.47 13.57 12.25
N ALA A 76 -4.73 14.23 11.12
CA ALA A 76 -5.89 15.13 10.98
C ALA A 76 -7.17 14.42 10.53
N THR A 77 -7.07 13.24 9.89
CA THR A 77 -8.22 12.64 9.17
C THR A 77 -8.48 11.16 9.46
N CYS A 78 -7.55 10.46 10.13
CA CYS A 78 -7.71 9.03 10.37
C CYS A 78 -8.05 8.74 11.83
N GLU A 79 -9.04 7.86 12.05
CA GLU A 79 -9.40 7.33 13.35
C GLU A 79 -8.48 6.18 13.78
N ILE A 80 -7.89 5.49 12.80
CA ILE A 80 -7.02 4.33 13.03
C ILE A 80 -5.70 4.55 12.31
N PHE A 81 -4.61 4.35 13.04
CA PHE A 81 -3.26 4.31 12.50
C PHE A 81 -2.65 2.93 12.72
N LEU A 82 -2.18 2.31 11.64
CA LEU A 82 -1.45 1.05 11.65
C LEU A 82 0.02 1.36 11.39
N PRO A 83 0.90 1.23 12.38
CA PRO A 83 2.31 1.56 12.22
C PRO A 83 2.99 0.58 11.27
N LEU A 84 3.57 1.13 10.21
CA LEU A 84 4.31 0.38 9.21
C LEU A 84 5.76 0.20 9.65
N SER A 85 6.27 -1.00 9.51
CA SER A 85 7.69 -1.29 9.71
C SER A 85 8.53 -0.75 8.55
N SER A 86 9.75 -0.31 8.85
CA SER A 86 10.71 0.10 7.82
C SER A 86 11.31 -1.13 7.11
N THR A 87 12.03 -0.89 6.03
CA THR A 87 12.55 -1.94 5.14
C THR A 87 13.33 -3.05 5.84
N VAL A 88 14.06 -2.74 6.93
CA VAL A 88 14.89 -3.73 7.65
C VAL A 88 14.15 -4.44 8.80
N GLU A 89 12.89 -4.13 9.00
CA GLU A 89 12.08 -4.62 10.11
C GLU A 89 11.09 -5.71 9.71
N HIS A 90 11.00 -6.06 8.42
CA HIS A 90 10.12 -7.12 7.91
C HIS A 90 10.71 -7.85 6.71
N ASP A 91 10.28 -9.09 6.52
CA ASP A 91 10.57 -9.86 5.31
C ASP A 91 9.62 -9.43 4.19
N THR A 92 10.16 -9.10 3.02
CA THR A 92 9.35 -8.74 1.85
C THR A 92 10.10 -8.93 0.54
N VAL A 93 9.35 -8.87 -0.56
CA VAL A 93 9.90 -8.86 -1.92
C VAL A 93 9.83 -7.43 -2.46
N VAL A 94 10.96 -6.93 -2.93
CA VAL A 94 11.07 -5.65 -3.63
C VAL A 94 11.34 -5.87 -5.10
N TYR A 95 10.93 -4.91 -5.93
CA TYR A 95 11.21 -4.93 -7.36
C TYR A 95 12.07 -3.72 -7.75
N THR A 96 12.81 -3.86 -8.85
CA THR A 96 13.43 -2.71 -9.49
C THR A 96 12.38 -1.68 -9.87
N HIS A 97 12.75 -0.41 -9.79
CA HIS A 97 11.83 0.72 -10.03
C HIS A 97 11.20 0.67 -11.43
N TYR A 98 10.01 1.26 -11.58
CA TYR A 98 9.33 1.43 -12.87
C TYR A 98 10.27 2.02 -13.92
N GLY A 99 10.27 1.41 -15.11
CA GLY A 99 11.16 1.79 -16.21
C GLY A 99 12.50 1.08 -16.22
N ALA A 100 12.85 0.31 -15.18
CA ALA A 100 14.02 -0.57 -15.24
C ALA A 100 13.75 -1.76 -16.17
N SER A 101 14.75 -2.13 -16.94
CA SER A 101 14.71 -3.32 -17.80
C SER A 101 16.05 -4.06 -17.69
N PRO A 102 16.04 -5.32 -17.27
CA PRO A 102 14.89 -6.13 -16.87
C PRO A 102 14.33 -5.74 -15.49
N ILE A 103 13.06 -6.09 -15.26
CA ILE A 103 12.47 -6.02 -13.93
C ILE A 103 13.02 -7.19 -13.11
N MET A 104 13.68 -6.88 -12.01
CA MET A 104 14.24 -7.88 -11.10
C MET A 104 13.53 -7.81 -9.75
N ALA A 105 13.34 -8.97 -9.13
CA ALA A 105 12.88 -9.09 -7.75
C ALA A 105 14.07 -9.28 -6.81
N GLY A 106 13.96 -8.79 -5.59
CA GLY A 106 14.94 -8.99 -4.54
C GLY A 106 14.28 -9.29 -3.21
N ALA A 107 14.89 -10.14 -2.40
CA ALA A 107 14.45 -10.40 -1.04
C ALA A 107 15.00 -9.33 -0.10
N VAL A 108 14.14 -8.77 0.74
CA VAL A 108 14.53 -7.98 1.91
C VAL A 108 14.32 -8.82 3.15
N ASN A 109 15.38 -8.94 3.95
CA ASN A 109 15.37 -9.78 5.15
C ASN A 109 15.18 -8.92 6.39
N LYS A 110 14.28 -9.35 7.26
CA LYS A 110 14.12 -8.77 8.58
C LYS A 110 15.41 -8.90 9.38
N SER A 111 15.94 -7.78 9.84
CA SER A 111 17.17 -7.71 10.63
C SER A 111 16.92 -7.29 12.07
N ILE A 112 15.87 -6.52 12.33
CA ILE A 112 15.51 -6.04 13.66
C ILE A 112 13.99 -6.07 13.84
N THR A 113 13.55 -6.00 15.09
CA THR A 113 12.14 -5.83 15.45
C THR A 113 12.01 -4.59 16.33
N VAL A 114 11.13 -3.66 15.92
CA VAL A 114 10.87 -2.44 16.69
C VAL A 114 9.37 -2.35 16.95
N GLY A 115 8.98 -2.45 18.22
CA GLY A 115 7.58 -2.39 18.62
C GLY A 115 6.68 -3.43 17.92
N ASP A 116 5.44 -3.06 17.69
CA ASP A 116 4.41 -3.90 17.05
C ASP A 116 4.18 -3.54 15.57
N CYS A 117 5.16 -2.90 14.92
CA CYS A 117 5.08 -2.53 13.52
C CYS A 117 5.11 -3.78 12.62
N LYS A 118 4.36 -3.72 11.50
CA LYS A 118 4.31 -4.78 10.50
C LYS A 118 4.57 -4.24 9.11
N GLY A 119 5.03 -5.09 8.20
CA GLY A 119 5.16 -4.76 6.79
C GLY A 119 3.78 -4.58 6.12
N ASP A 120 3.71 -3.79 5.06
CA ASP A 120 2.49 -3.53 4.32
C ASP A 120 1.83 -4.82 3.80
N CYS A 121 2.61 -5.71 3.20
CA CYS A 121 2.11 -7.01 2.74
C CYS A 121 1.57 -7.87 3.88
N GLU A 122 2.20 -7.84 5.06
CA GLU A 122 1.75 -8.58 6.25
C GLU A 122 0.44 -8.00 6.79
N ILE A 123 0.32 -6.66 6.85
CA ILE A 123 -0.92 -5.98 7.24
C ILE A 123 -2.06 -6.37 6.30
N PHE A 124 -1.84 -6.32 4.98
CA PHE A 124 -2.86 -6.69 4.01
C PHE A 124 -3.22 -8.17 4.04
N TYR A 125 -2.25 -9.06 4.27
CA TYR A 125 -2.50 -10.49 4.45
C TYR A 125 -3.40 -10.75 5.66
N GLU A 126 -3.08 -10.17 6.81
CA GLU A 126 -3.90 -10.34 8.03
C GLU A 126 -5.29 -9.72 7.90
N LEU A 127 -5.42 -8.55 7.26
CA LEU A 127 -6.71 -7.96 6.96
C LEU A 127 -7.51 -8.84 5.99
N GLY A 128 -6.84 -9.41 4.99
CA GLY A 128 -7.44 -10.34 4.05
C GLY A 128 -8.02 -11.58 4.72
N LEU A 129 -7.29 -12.19 5.65
CA LEU A 129 -7.78 -13.33 6.45
C LEU A 129 -9.02 -12.99 7.26
N ARG A 130 -9.14 -11.76 7.77
CA ARG A 130 -10.29 -11.33 8.58
C ARG A 130 -11.48 -10.87 7.75
N CYS A 131 -11.23 -10.13 6.66
CA CYS A 131 -12.27 -9.49 5.87
C CYS A 131 -12.74 -10.34 4.68
N MET A 132 -11.85 -11.15 4.14
CA MET A 132 -12.09 -11.97 2.94
C MET A 132 -11.51 -13.39 3.10
N PRO A 133 -11.88 -14.15 4.14
CA PRO A 133 -11.24 -15.43 4.48
C PRO A 133 -11.24 -16.40 3.29
N ILE A 134 -12.33 -16.49 2.54
CA ILE A 134 -12.45 -17.40 1.38
C ILE A 134 -11.34 -17.21 0.33
N ASN A 135 -10.76 -16.01 0.24
CA ASN A 135 -9.68 -15.70 -0.70
C ASN A 135 -8.28 -15.91 -0.11
N PHE A 136 -8.16 -15.83 1.22
CA PHE A 136 -6.87 -15.82 1.90
C PHE A 136 -6.56 -17.11 2.68
N GLU A 137 -7.55 -17.88 3.10
CA GLU A 137 -7.36 -19.17 3.78
C GLU A 137 -6.70 -20.24 2.91
N LYS A 138 -6.62 -20.02 1.60
CA LYS A 138 -5.88 -20.90 0.68
C LYS A 138 -4.37 -20.87 0.92
N TYR A 139 -3.83 -19.81 1.51
CA TYR A 139 -2.41 -19.67 1.80
C TYR A 139 -2.06 -20.37 3.11
N LYS A 140 -1.01 -21.17 3.07
CA LYS A 140 -0.48 -21.88 4.23
C LYS A 140 0.01 -20.90 5.31
N ASP A 141 0.68 -19.85 4.89
CA ASP A 141 1.26 -18.81 5.74
C ASP A 141 1.55 -17.53 4.93
N TYR A 142 2.15 -16.54 5.58
CA TYR A 142 2.53 -15.29 4.95
C TYR A 142 3.53 -15.46 3.80
N TYR A 143 4.46 -16.40 3.88
CA TYR A 143 5.46 -16.62 2.83
C TYR A 143 4.86 -17.29 1.60
N ASP A 144 3.88 -18.14 1.77
CA ASP A 144 3.09 -18.70 0.67
C ASP A 144 2.26 -17.60 -0.03
N PHE A 145 1.68 -16.68 0.74
CA PHE A 145 1.04 -15.49 0.18
C PHE A 145 2.04 -14.60 -0.60
N LEU A 146 3.25 -14.37 -0.10
CA LEU A 146 4.28 -13.61 -0.82
C LEU A 146 4.69 -14.31 -2.12
N ALA A 147 4.81 -15.64 -2.12
CA ALA A 147 5.16 -16.43 -3.29
C ALA A 147 4.09 -16.30 -4.39
N ASP A 148 2.79 -16.32 -4.04
CA ASP A 148 1.71 -16.06 -5.00
C ASP A 148 1.70 -14.59 -5.44
N TYR A 149 1.54 -13.70 -4.49
CA TYR A 149 1.24 -12.28 -4.75
C TYR A 149 2.40 -11.52 -5.39
N ARG A 150 3.63 -11.82 -4.98
CA ARG A 150 4.84 -11.12 -5.45
C ARG A 150 5.62 -11.88 -6.49
N LEU A 151 5.63 -13.20 -6.45
CA LEU A 151 6.49 -14.03 -7.30
C LEU A 151 5.71 -14.88 -8.30
N ASN A 152 4.36 -14.85 -8.28
CA ASN A 152 3.49 -15.67 -9.13
C ASN A 152 3.85 -17.16 -9.06
N TYR A 153 4.25 -17.66 -7.90
CA TYR A 153 4.75 -19.03 -7.66
C TYR A 153 5.90 -19.47 -8.57
N LYS A 154 6.65 -18.55 -9.16
CA LYS A 154 7.86 -18.88 -9.94
C LYS A 154 8.97 -19.41 -9.06
N GLN A 155 9.03 -18.93 -7.83
CA GLN A 155 9.95 -19.35 -6.78
C GLN A 155 9.36 -19.00 -5.42
N SER A 156 9.86 -19.65 -4.36
CA SER A 156 9.54 -19.30 -2.99
C SER A 156 10.36 -18.09 -2.52
N PHE A 157 9.96 -17.50 -1.39
CA PHE A 157 10.74 -16.43 -0.77
C PHE A 157 12.12 -16.90 -0.31
N GLU A 158 12.23 -18.14 0.19
CA GLU A 158 13.52 -18.74 0.60
C GLU A 158 14.46 -18.95 -0.59
N GLU A 159 13.96 -19.46 -1.71
CA GLU A 159 14.76 -19.60 -2.94
C GLU A 159 15.27 -18.25 -3.43
N LEU A 160 14.41 -17.22 -3.44
CA LEU A 160 14.81 -15.86 -3.80
C LEU A 160 15.90 -15.31 -2.86
N ARG A 161 15.75 -15.54 -1.56
CA ARG A 161 16.72 -15.13 -0.54
C ARG A 161 18.10 -15.77 -0.75
N GLU A 162 18.13 -17.07 -1.03
CA GLU A 162 19.37 -17.81 -1.32
C GLU A 162 20.03 -17.35 -2.61
N GLU A 163 19.27 -17.14 -3.67
CA GLU A 163 19.79 -16.67 -4.97
C GLU A 163 20.55 -15.35 -4.83
N VAL A 164 20.03 -14.40 -4.10
CA VAL A 164 20.69 -13.10 -3.85
C VAL A 164 22.00 -13.26 -3.07
N VAL A 165 22.10 -14.22 -2.16
CA VAL A 165 23.32 -14.52 -1.41
C VAL A 165 24.39 -15.12 -2.34
N HIS A 166 24.01 -16.04 -3.21
CA HIS A 166 24.94 -16.70 -4.13
C HIS A 166 25.51 -15.75 -5.17
N GLN A 167 24.71 -14.84 -5.73
CA GLN A 167 25.20 -13.82 -6.68
C GLN A 167 26.27 -12.89 -6.09
N LYS A 168 26.32 -12.70 -4.78
CA LYS A 168 27.37 -11.92 -4.10
C LYS A 168 28.68 -12.67 -3.91
N THR A 169 28.64 -14.00 -3.99
CA THR A 169 29.83 -14.83 -3.76
C THR A 169 30.62 -15.07 -5.06
N GLU A 170 30.01 -14.83 -6.21
CA GLU A 170 30.63 -15.01 -7.54
C GLU A 170 31.23 -13.71 -8.14
N MET A 171 31.10 -12.58 -7.45
CA MET A 171 31.73 -11.29 -7.80
C MET A 171 33.00 -11.05 -6.99
#